data_3eef31f604e7b6fa0667ec3a168d5c7b
#
_entry.id   3eef31f604e7b6fa0667ec3a168d5c7b
#
_cell.length_a   1.000
_cell.length_b   1.000
_cell.length_c   1.000
_cell.angle_alpha   90.00
_cell.angle_beta   90.00
_cell.angle_gamma   90.00
#
_symmetry.space_group_name_H-M   'P 1'
#
loop_
_entity.id
_entity.type
_entity.pdbx_description
1 polymer ?
#
loop_
_entity_poly.entity_id
_entity_poly.type
_entity_poly.pdbx_seq_one_letter_code
_entity_poly.pdbx_strand_id
1 'polypeptide(L)'
;MNILYSLGFVLPFIGAVLGMGIAYFVSPKTPNGLKLILAFSGAFLLGITILHLMPEVFTDKEFEAGLWIIGGIILQILLEYLSQGAEHGHTHLKENKLLPKVLFISLCLHAFIEGIPLQQQSSLVWGIFIHKIPIGMVLFYIIWNTNNSKAVKFLFLFVFTLMSPLGSIAITYLDFL
;
A
#
# COMPACT_ATOMS: atom_id res chain seq x y z
N MET A 1 -6.43 -6.87 24.52
CA MET A 1 -5.96 -6.38 23.19
C MET A 1 -6.84 -7.06 22.17
N ASN A 2 -7.69 -6.29 21.47
CA ASN A 2 -8.67 -6.87 20.53
C ASN A 2 -7.95 -7.58 19.38
N ILE A 3 -8.46 -8.75 18.97
CA ILE A 3 -7.93 -9.54 17.83
C ILE A 3 -7.79 -8.66 16.57
N LEU A 4 -8.71 -7.72 16.37
CA LEU A 4 -8.68 -6.79 15.23
C LEU A 4 -7.43 -5.90 15.24
N TYR A 5 -6.98 -5.44 16.40
CA TYR A 5 -5.75 -4.66 16.55
C TYR A 5 -4.52 -5.44 16.06
N SER A 6 -4.41 -6.70 16.50
CA SER A 6 -3.29 -7.55 16.07
C SER A 6 -3.34 -7.90 14.59
N LEU A 7 -4.53 -8.13 14.05
CA LEU A 7 -4.70 -8.43 12.63
C LEU A 7 -4.38 -7.23 11.74
N GLY A 8 -4.85 -6.01 12.09
CA GLY A 8 -4.55 -4.78 11.36
C GLY A 8 -3.05 -4.43 11.32
N PHE A 9 -2.30 -4.88 12.33
CA PHE A 9 -0.86 -4.72 12.38
C PHE A 9 -0.12 -5.81 11.59
N VAL A 10 -0.50 -7.07 11.76
CA VAL A 10 0.28 -8.22 11.27
C VAL A 10 -0.03 -8.55 9.81
N LEU A 11 -1.29 -8.50 9.39
CA LEU A 11 -1.68 -8.94 8.04
C LEU A 11 -1.09 -8.09 6.92
N PRO A 12 -1.09 -6.74 6.95
CA PRO A 12 -0.45 -5.95 5.90
C PRO A 12 1.05 -6.20 5.78
N PHE A 13 1.73 -6.39 6.92
CA PHE A 13 3.13 -6.77 6.95
C PHE A 13 3.37 -8.12 6.27
N ILE A 14 2.59 -9.14 6.65
CA ILE A 14 2.69 -10.48 6.05
C ILE A 14 2.39 -10.40 4.54
N GLY A 15 1.36 -9.66 4.12
CA GLY A 15 1.00 -9.50 2.70
C GLY A 15 2.16 -8.95 1.88
N ALA A 16 2.80 -7.88 2.35
CA ALA A 16 3.95 -7.29 1.68
C ALA A 16 5.15 -8.27 1.62
N VAL A 17 5.48 -8.94 2.73
CA VAL A 17 6.56 -9.92 2.79
C VAL A 17 6.30 -11.11 1.88
N LEU A 18 5.06 -11.63 1.84
CA LEU A 18 4.66 -12.71 0.93
C LEU A 18 4.82 -12.28 -0.52
N GLY A 19 4.36 -11.08 -0.89
CA GLY A 19 4.54 -10.55 -2.24
C GLY A 19 6.01 -10.46 -2.66
N MET A 20 6.85 -9.94 -1.78
CA MET A 20 8.31 -9.87 -2.01
C MET A 20 8.94 -11.27 -2.13
N GLY A 21 8.53 -12.21 -1.28
CA GLY A 21 8.98 -13.60 -1.34
C GLY A 21 8.57 -14.26 -2.67
N ILE A 22 7.32 -14.10 -3.10
CA ILE A 22 6.85 -14.61 -4.39
C ILE A 22 7.69 -14.02 -5.53
N ALA A 23 7.93 -12.70 -5.53
CA ALA A 23 8.73 -12.05 -6.57
C ALA A 23 10.19 -12.54 -6.59
N TYR A 24 10.76 -12.86 -5.43
CA TYR A 24 12.11 -13.41 -5.33
C TYR A 24 12.22 -14.80 -5.97
N PHE A 25 11.25 -15.69 -5.73
CA PHE A 25 11.29 -17.08 -6.22
C PHE A 25 10.71 -17.24 -7.63
N VAL A 26 9.68 -16.48 -7.97
CA VAL A 26 8.86 -16.71 -9.19
C VAL A 26 9.20 -15.72 -10.30
N SER A 27 10.05 -14.74 -10.13
CA SER A 27 10.40 -13.70 -11.13
C SER A 27 9.30 -13.53 -12.20
N PRO A 28 8.43 -12.54 -12.14
CA PRO A 28 7.28 -12.44 -13.05
C PRO A 28 7.76 -12.47 -14.51
N LYS A 29 7.52 -13.58 -15.19
CA LYS A 29 8.00 -13.82 -16.57
C LYS A 29 7.27 -12.97 -17.62
N THR A 30 6.12 -12.39 -17.23
CA THR A 30 5.32 -11.57 -18.15
C THR A 30 4.84 -10.30 -17.45
N PRO A 31 5.08 -9.11 -18.05
CA PRO A 31 4.56 -7.83 -17.53
C PRO A 31 3.03 -7.82 -17.39
N ASN A 32 2.32 -8.55 -18.24
CA ASN A 32 0.86 -8.59 -18.25
C ASN A 32 0.27 -9.34 -17.04
N GLY A 33 0.91 -10.41 -16.57
CA GLY A 33 0.45 -11.15 -15.38
C GLY A 33 0.47 -10.29 -14.12
N LEU A 34 1.55 -9.53 -13.93
CA LEU A 34 1.67 -8.61 -12.80
C LEU A 34 0.61 -7.50 -12.85
N LYS A 35 0.38 -6.90 -14.03
CA LYS A 35 -0.66 -5.88 -14.22
C LYS A 35 -2.06 -6.41 -13.93
N LEU A 36 -2.35 -7.66 -14.31
CA LEU A 36 -3.64 -8.28 -14.03
C LEU A 36 -3.86 -8.48 -12.52
N ILE A 37 -2.84 -8.95 -11.79
CA ILE A 37 -2.91 -9.13 -10.33
C ILE A 37 -3.07 -7.77 -9.64
N LEU A 38 -2.37 -6.74 -10.08
CA LEU A 38 -2.53 -5.37 -9.59
C LEU A 38 -3.94 -4.84 -9.84
N ALA A 39 -4.45 -4.99 -11.06
CA ALA A 39 -5.80 -4.56 -11.42
C ALA A 39 -6.87 -5.28 -10.59
N PHE A 40 -6.72 -6.59 -10.40
CA PHE A 40 -7.61 -7.38 -9.54
C PHE A 40 -7.58 -6.88 -8.10
N SER A 41 -6.40 -6.67 -7.52
CA SER A 41 -6.28 -6.23 -6.12
C SER A 41 -6.82 -4.81 -5.91
N GLY A 42 -6.61 -3.91 -6.87
CA GLY A 42 -7.19 -2.57 -6.86
C GLY A 42 -8.71 -2.59 -6.98
N ALA A 43 -9.26 -3.38 -7.90
CA ALA A 43 -10.70 -3.55 -8.06
C ALA A 43 -11.36 -4.16 -6.81
N PHE A 44 -10.68 -5.13 -6.16
CA PHE A 44 -11.15 -5.73 -4.92
C PHE A 44 -11.20 -4.70 -3.77
N LEU A 45 -10.16 -3.89 -3.62
CA LEU A 45 -10.12 -2.82 -2.61
C LEU A 45 -11.19 -1.75 -2.90
N LEU A 46 -11.36 -1.37 -4.16
CA LEU A 46 -12.43 -0.44 -4.57
C LEU A 46 -13.82 -1.01 -4.26
N GLY A 47 -14.03 -2.31 -4.48
CA GLY A 47 -15.28 -2.99 -4.13
C GLY A 47 -15.59 -2.90 -2.63
N ILE A 48 -14.60 -3.15 -1.75
CA ILE A 48 -14.75 -2.98 -0.31
C ILE A 48 -15.08 -1.52 0.03
N THR A 49 -14.39 -0.57 -0.58
CA THR A 49 -14.64 0.85 -0.36
C THR A 49 -16.05 1.26 -0.70
N ILE A 50 -16.55 0.88 -1.89
CA ILE A 50 -17.89 1.27 -2.35
C ILE A 50 -18.98 0.53 -1.58
N LEU A 51 -18.81 -0.77 -1.31
CA LEU A 51 -19.89 -1.60 -0.75
C LEU A 51 -19.96 -1.57 0.78
N HIS A 52 -18.86 -1.28 1.45
CA HIS A 52 -18.81 -1.29 2.92
C HIS A 52 -18.48 0.07 3.53
N LEU A 53 -17.40 0.74 3.06
CA LEU A 53 -16.96 1.98 3.70
C LEU A 53 -17.83 3.19 3.32
N MET A 54 -18.17 3.33 2.04
CA MET A 54 -18.90 4.49 1.55
C MET A 54 -20.30 4.60 2.16
N PRO A 55 -21.14 3.54 2.29
CA PRO A 55 -22.42 3.62 2.98
C PRO A 55 -22.30 4.07 4.43
N GLU A 56 -21.29 3.60 5.18
CA GLU A 56 -21.08 4.01 6.57
C GLU A 56 -20.74 5.49 6.71
N VAL A 57 -19.87 6.00 5.83
CA VAL A 57 -19.41 7.39 5.86
C VAL A 57 -20.52 8.39 5.57
N PHE A 58 -21.50 8.03 4.73
CA PHE A 58 -22.59 8.91 4.33
C PHE A 58 -23.83 8.88 5.26
N THR A 59 -23.83 8.10 6.34
CA THR A 59 -25.01 8.00 7.22
C THR A 59 -25.29 9.25 8.05
N ASP A 60 -24.28 9.96 8.54
CA ASP A 60 -24.47 11.01 9.55
C ASP A 60 -24.02 12.43 9.13
N LYS A 61 -23.13 12.58 8.13
CA LYS A 61 -22.53 13.88 7.74
C LYS A 61 -22.19 13.95 6.25
N GLU A 62 -23.19 13.92 5.38
CA GLU A 62 -23.02 13.80 3.93
C GLU A 62 -22.08 14.83 3.30
N PHE A 63 -22.20 16.12 3.68
CA PHE A 63 -21.39 17.19 3.09
C PHE A 63 -19.93 17.14 3.53
N GLU A 64 -19.67 16.93 4.82
CA GLU A 64 -18.30 16.84 5.34
C GLU A 64 -17.58 15.60 4.79
N ALA A 65 -18.29 14.46 4.69
CA ALA A 65 -17.76 13.23 4.11
C ALA A 65 -17.30 13.44 2.65
N GLY A 66 -18.09 14.14 1.84
CA GLY A 66 -17.73 14.46 0.45
C GLY A 66 -16.43 15.25 0.34
N LEU A 67 -16.21 16.25 1.21
CA LEU A 67 -14.98 17.05 1.23
C LEU A 67 -13.74 16.19 1.59
N TRP A 68 -13.86 15.33 2.58
CA TRP A 68 -12.76 14.44 2.97
C TRP A 68 -12.44 13.42 1.88
N ILE A 69 -13.44 12.88 1.19
CA ILE A 69 -13.24 11.97 0.04
C ILE A 69 -12.50 12.69 -1.08
N ILE A 70 -12.91 13.91 -1.44
CA ILE A 70 -12.22 14.71 -2.48
C ILE A 70 -10.78 15.01 -2.05
N GLY A 71 -10.56 15.38 -0.79
CA GLY A 71 -9.22 15.60 -0.23
C GLY A 71 -8.33 14.35 -0.34
N GLY A 72 -8.89 13.19 -0.01
CA GLY A 72 -8.20 11.89 -0.15
C GLY A 72 -7.85 11.56 -1.59
N ILE A 73 -8.76 11.80 -2.54
CA ILE A 73 -8.52 11.59 -3.97
C ILE A 73 -7.40 12.51 -4.48
N ILE A 74 -7.41 13.79 -4.11
CA ILE A 74 -6.36 14.75 -4.50
C ILE A 74 -5.00 14.31 -3.92
N LEU A 75 -4.97 13.90 -2.66
CA LEU A 75 -3.76 13.39 -2.03
C LEU A 75 -3.24 12.13 -2.75
N GLN A 76 -4.14 11.19 -3.10
CA GLN A 76 -3.76 9.98 -3.83
C GLN A 76 -3.19 10.30 -5.21
N ILE A 77 -3.81 11.22 -5.97
CA ILE A 77 -3.29 11.67 -7.26
C ILE A 77 -1.89 12.28 -7.12
N LEU A 78 -1.67 13.07 -6.07
CA LEU A 78 -0.36 13.66 -5.79
C LEU A 78 0.69 12.58 -5.48
N LEU A 79 0.36 11.61 -4.64
CA LEU A 79 1.26 10.50 -4.31
C LEU A 79 1.58 9.64 -5.53
N GLU A 80 0.58 9.36 -6.38
CA GLU A 80 0.76 8.64 -7.64
C GLU A 80 1.67 9.39 -8.62
N TYR A 81 1.49 10.70 -8.74
CA TYR A 81 2.37 11.54 -9.55
C TYR A 81 3.82 11.49 -9.03
N LEU A 82 4.03 11.58 -7.73
CA LEU A 82 5.35 11.51 -7.09
C LEU A 82 5.98 10.11 -7.20
N SER A 83 5.18 9.05 -7.14
CA SER A 83 5.62 7.66 -7.30
C SER A 83 5.80 7.25 -8.78
N GLN A 84 5.50 8.15 -9.74
CA GLN A 84 5.58 7.89 -11.18
C GLN A 84 4.78 6.66 -11.62
N GLY A 85 3.63 6.40 -10.98
CA GLY A 85 2.77 5.27 -11.29
C GLY A 85 3.34 3.90 -10.89
N ALA A 86 4.31 3.86 -9.98
CA ALA A 86 4.93 2.60 -9.55
C ALA A 86 3.91 1.62 -8.96
N GLU A 87 2.87 2.12 -8.30
CA GLU A 87 1.78 1.32 -7.72
C GLU A 87 0.93 0.61 -8.79
N HIS A 88 0.90 1.13 -10.01
CA HIS A 88 0.20 0.56 -11.17
C HIS A 88 1.12 -0.27 -12.08
N GLY A 89 2.35 -0.52 -11.66
CA GLY A 89 3.34 -1.29 -12.43
C GLY A 89 3.95 -0.53 -13.62
N HIS A 90 3.75 0.80 -13.68
CA HIS A 90 4.41 1.66 -14.65
C HIS A 90 5.72 2.16 -14.05
N THR A 91 6.84 1.56 -14.42
CA THR A 91 8.15 2.04 -13.99
C THR A 91 8.92 2.55 -15.19
N HIS A 92 9.16 3.85 -15.22
CA HIS A 92 10.08 4.48 -16.16
C HIS A 92 11.52 4.53 -15.62
N LEU A 93 11.84 3.68 -14.63
CA LEU A 93 13.21 3.59 -14.14
C LEU A 93 14.07 3.00 -15.26
N LYS A 94 14.95 3.82 -15.79
CA LYS A 94 16.03 3.33 -16.68
C LYS A 94 16.84 2.31 -15.88
N GLU A 95 17.08 1.16 -16.48
CA GLU A 95 17.93 0.13 -15.92
C GLU A 95 19.23 0.74 -15.37
N ASN A 96 19.68 0.24 -14.21
CA ASN A 96 20.94 0.65 -13.58
C ASN A 96 20.99 2.04 -12.90
N LYS A 97 19.88 2.62 -12.46
CA LYS A 97 19.89 3.83 -11.63
C LYS A 97 19.64 3.52 -10.15
N LEU A 98 20.07 4.45 -9.29
CA LEU A 98 19.69 4.43 -7.88
C LEU A 98 18.19 4.66 -7.76
N LEU A 99 17.55 4.09 -6.73
CA LEU A 99 16.13 4.31 -6.46
C LEU A 99 15.87 5.81 -6.21
N PRO A 100 14.94 6.45 -6.94
CA PRO A 100 14.57 7.83 -6.68
C PRO A 100 13.98 7.97 -5.27
N LYS A 101 14.56 8.86 -4.46
CA LYS A 101 14.12 9.07 -3.07
C LYS A 101 12.65 9.48 -3.00
N VAL A 102 12.21 10.35 -3.92
CA VAL A 102 10.83 10.84 -3.97
C VAL A 102 9.84 9.69 -4.20
N LEU A 103 10.14 8.78 -5.15
CA LEU A 103 9.33 7.60 -5.41
C LEU A 103 9.21 6.74 -4.15
N PHE A 104 10.32 6.45 -3.47
CA PHE A 104 10.31 5.63 -2.27
C PHE A 104 9.53 6.27 -1.12
N ILE A 105 9.72 7.57 -0.88
CA ILE A 105 8.99 8.31 0.15
C ILE A 105 7.50 8.33 -0.14
N SER A 106 7.09 8.56 -1.40
CA SER A 106 5.69 8.55 -1.81
C SER A 106 5.02 7.21 -1.54
N LEU A 107 5.68 6.10 -1.92
CA LEU A 107 5.18 4.75 -1.64
C LEU A 107 5.09 4.45 -0.13
N CYS A 108 6.04 4.94 0.66
CA CYS A 108 6.01 4.80 2.11
C CYS A 108 4.86 5.61 2.73
N LEU A 109 4.64 6.83 2.27
CA LEU A 109 3.51 7.67 2.74
C LEU A 109 2.16 7.05 2.37
N HIS A 110 2.01 6.57 1.11
CA HIS A 110 0.82 5.85 0.69
C HIS A 110 0.55 4.65 1.61
N ALA A 111 1.54 3.79 1.81
CA ALA A 111 1.42 2.62 2.68
C ALA A 111 1.10 2.97 4.15
N PHE A 112 1.63 4.08 4.65
CA PHE A 112 1.36 4.58 6.00
C PHE A 112 -0.10 5.04 6.13
N ILE A 113 -0.58 5.87 5.20
CA ILE A 113 -1.96 6.39 5.19
C ILE A 113 -2.97 5.25 5.05
N GLU A 114 -2.70 4.28 4.18
CA GLU A 114 -3.51 3.09 4.01
C GLU A 114 -3.63 2.25 5.30
N GLY A 115 -2.62 2.32 6.17
CA GLY A 115 -2.59 1.66 7.47
C GLY A 115 -3.51 2.28 8.53
N ILE A 116 -3.80 3.59 8.45
CA ILE A 116 -4.54 4.33 9.48
C ILE A 116 -5.93 3.72 9.80
N PRO A 117 -6.81 3.40 8.83
CA PRO A 117 -8.16 2.91 9.12
C PRO A 117 -8.24 1.43 9.50
N LEU A 118 -7.14 0.68 9.53
CA LEU A 118 -7.15 -0.78 9.69
C LEU A 118 -7.67 -1.28 11.03
N GLN A 119 -7.61 -0.46 12.06
CA GLN A 119 -8.10 -0.87 13.39
C GLN A 119 -9.63 -0.75 13.53
N GLN A 120 -10.25 0.00 12.66
CA GLN A 120 -11.68 0.30 12.74
C GLN A 120 -12.53 -0.65 11.88
N GLN A 121 -11.94 -1.24 10.82
CA GLN A 121 -12.68 -1.96 9.78
C GLN A 121 -12.04 -3.31 9.43
N SER A 122 -12.65 -4.42 9.85
CA SER A 122 -12.12 -5.78 9.61
C SER A 122 -12.11 -6.17 8.12
N SER A 123 -13.10 -5.73 7.34
CA SER A 123 -13.17 -5.98 5.89
C SER A 123 -11.99 -5.33 5.17
N LEU A 124 -11.60 -4.12 5.61
CA LEU A 124 -10.48 -3.38 5.05
C LEU A 124 -9.13 -4.06 5.32
N VAL A 125 -8.97 -4.68 6.49
CA VAL A 125 -7.75 -5.43 6.85
C VAL A 125 -7.46 -6.53 5.82
N TRP A 126 -8.48 -7.31 5.43
CA TRP A 126 -8.34 -8.35 4.41
C TRP A 126 -8.12 -7.75 3.01
N GLY A 127 -8.81 -6.65 2.70
CA GLY A 127 -8.61 -5.94 1.43
C GLY A 127 -7.17 -5.50 1.27
N ILE A 128 -6.61 -4.84 2.28
CA ILE A 128 -5.24 -4.35 2.28
C ILE A 128 -4.23 -5.51 2.29
N PHE A 129 -4.48 -6.58 3.04
CA PHE A 129 -3.64 -7.78 2.98
C PHE A 129 -3.49 -8.30 1.56
N ILE A 130 -4.60 -8.51 0.85
CA ILE A 130 -4.60 -8.99 -0.54
C ILE A 130 -3.90 -7.98 -1.46
N HIS A 131 -4.16 -6.67 -1.27
CA HIS A 131 -3.56 -5.60 -2.07
C HIS A 131 -2.05 -5.50 -1.86
N LYS A 132 -1.54 -5.74 -0.65
CA LYS A 132 -0.11 -5.69 -0.34
C LYS A 132 0.72 -6.77 -1.04
N ILE A 133 0.13 -7.88 -1.43
CA ILE A 133 0.87 -8.96 -2.12
C ILE A 133 1.40 -8.46 -3.48
N PRO A 134 0.58 -8.00 -4.44
CA PRO A 134 1.09 -7.51 -5.72
C PRO A 134 1.94 -6.23 -5.59
N ILE A 135 1.63 -5.34 -4.65
CA ILE A 135 2.47 -4.16 -4.38
C ILE A 135 3.86 -4.58 -3.90
N GLY A 136 3.94 -5.55 -2.98
CA GLY A 136 5.21 -6.12 -2.54
C GLY A 136 6.03 -6.74 -3.69
N MET A 137 5.34 -7.43 -4.63
CA MET A 137 6.00 -7.97 -5.83
C MET A 137 6.58 -6.87 -6.72
N VAL A 138 5.79 -5.83 -7.01
CA VAL A 138 6.25 -4.68 -7.84
C VAL A 138 7.41 -3.97 -7.18
N LEU A 139 7.28 -3.66 -5.90
CA LEU A 139 8.32 -2.94 -5.17
C LEU A 139 9.62 -3.74 -5.10
N PHE A 140 9.52 -5.06 -4.86
CA PHE A 140 10.69 -5.93 -4.90
C PHE A 140 11.38 -5.86 -6.27
N TYR A 141 10.61 -5.99 -7.37
CA TYR A 141 11.16 -5.91 -8.72
C TYR A 141 11.84 -4.57 -9.00
N ILE A 142 11.21 -3.44 -8.62
CA ILE A 142 11.78 -2.10 -8.80
C ILE A 142 13.11 -1.98 -8.04
N ILE A 143 13.12 -2.30 -6.75
CA ILE A 143 14.29 -2.12 -5.88
C ILE A 143 15.43 -3.10 -6.29
N TRP A 144 15.06 -4.33 -6.65
CA TRP A 144 16.07 -5.34 -7.01
C TRP A 144 16.85 -4.97 -8.28
N ASN A 145 16.20 -4.28 -9.22
CA ASN A 145 16.83 -3.81 -10.46
C ASN A 145 17.60 -2.49 -10.33
N THR A 146 17.74 -1.93 -9.13
CA THR A 146 18.57 -0.73 -8.91
C THR A 146 20.03 -1.10 -8.66
N ASN A 147 20.93 -0.12 -8.81
CA ASN A 147 22.38 -0.26 -8.52
C ASN A 147 22.75 -0.10 -7.02
N ASN A 148 21.75 -0.13 -6.12
CA ASN A 148 22.02 -0.06 -4.69
C ASN A 148 22.69 -1.37 -4.19
N SER A 149 23.44 -1.28 -3.09
CA SER A 149 23.96 -2.46 -2.41
C SER A 149 22.84 -3.35 -1.89
N LYS A 150 23.08 -4.65 -1.74
CA LYS A 150 22.08 -5.60 -1.22
C LYS A 150 21.53 -5.15 0.14
N ALA A 151 22.38 -4.66 1.04
CA ALA A 151 21.96 -4.16 2.35
C ALA A 151 20.96 -3.00 2.24
N VAL A 152 21.21 -2.04 1.34
CA VAL A 152 20.32 -0.90 1.09
C VAL A 152 19.00 -1.37 0.47
N LYS A 153 19.01 -2.33 -0.45
CA LYS A 153 17.79 -2.91 -1.03
C LYS A 153 16.93 -3.55 0.05
N PHE A 154 17.50 -4.38 0.91
CA PHE A 154 16.79 -5.00 2.03
C PHE A 154 16.27 -3.97 3.02
N LEU A 155 17.04 -2.91 3.32
CA LEU A 155 16.59 -1.83 4.20
C LEU A 155 15.35 -1.13 3.62
N PHE A 156 15.34 -0.78 2.34
CA PHE A 156 14.17 -0.17 1.69
C PHE A 156 12.94 -1.07 1.74
N LEU A 157 13.09 -2.36 1.42
CA LEU A 157 12.01 -3.32 1.48
C LEU A 157 11.45 -3.46 2.90
N PHE A 158 12.34 -3.56 3.89
CA PHE A 158 11.95 -3.66 5.30
C PHE A 158 11.23 -2.41 5.81
N VAL A 159 11.76 -1.21 5.52
CA VAL A 159 11.11 0.06 5.89
C VAL A 159 9.71 0.13 5.29
N PHE A 160 9.54 -0.20 4.01
CA PHE A 160 8.23 -0.21 3.38
C PHE A 160 7.24 -1.15 4.06
N THR A 161 7.66 -2.38 4.43
CA THR A 161 6.76 -3.34 5.11
C THR A 161 6.25 -2.84 6.45
N LEU A 162 6.99 -1.96 7.12
CA LEU A 162 6.60 -1.39 8.41
C LEU A 162 5.62 -0.22 8.28
N MET A 163 5.46 0.41 7.11
CA MET A 163 4.68 1.64 6.98
C MET A 163 3.19 1.44 7.31
N SER A 164 2.53 0.40 6.79
CA SER A 164 1.12 0.14 7.11
C SER A 164 0.91 -0.26 8.59
N PRO A 165 1.73 -1.14 9.19
CA PRO A 165 1.75 -1.33 10.64
C PRO A 165 1.90 -0.04 11.45
N LEU A 166 2.83 0.84 11.07
CA LEU A 166 3.03 2.11 11.76
C LEU A 166 1.83 3.05 11.61
N GLY A 167 1.19 3.11 10.44
CA GLY A 167 -0.06 3.84 10.23
C GLY A 167 -1.18 3.32 11.13
N SER A 168 -1.31 2.00 11.25
CA SER A 168 -2.29 1.37 12.14
C SER A 168 -2.04 1.70 13.63
N ILE A 169 -0.79 1.83 14.05
CA ILE A 169 -0.46 2.22 15.42
C ILE A 169 -0.71 3.72 15.64
N ALA A 170 -0.40 4.57 14.66
CA ALA A 170 -0.48 6.01 14.79
C ALA A 170 -1.87 6.49 15.22
N ILE A 171 -2.95 5.87 14.70
CA ILE A 171 -4.32 6.21 15.08
C ILE A 171 -4.60 5.97 16.56
N THR A 172 -4.01 4.92 17.15
CA THR A 172 -4.20 4.60 18.58
C THR A 172 -3.71 5.70 19.49
N TYR A 173 -2.68 6.44 19.06
CA TYR A 173 -2.15 7.58 19.81
C TYR A 173 -2.86 8.89 19.48
N LEU A 174 -3.43 9.02 18.28
CA LEU A 174 -4.18 10.21 17.88
C LEU A 174 -5.58 10.26 18.50
N ASP A 175 -6.23 9.11 18.71
CA ASP A 175 -7.51 9.03 19.42
C ASP A 175 -7.38 9.36 20.93
N PHE A 176 -6.15 9.55 21.42
CA PHE A 176 -5.85 9.93 22.81
C PHE A 176 -5.62 11.43 22.98
N LEU A 177 -5.56 12.21 21.89
CA LEU A 177 -5.42 13.67 21.85
C LEU A 177 -6.76 14.34 21.53
#